data_306fdc6d63c05e914fdd2c821b705e95
#
_entry.id   306fdc6d63c05e914fdd2c821b705e95
#
_cell.length_a   1.000
_cell.length_b   1.000
_cell.length_c   1.000
_cell.angle_alpha   90.00
_cell.angle_beta   90.00
_cell.angle_gamma   90.00
#
_symmetry.space_group_name_H-M   'P 1'
#
loop_
_entity.id
_entity.type
_entity.pdbx_description
1 polymer ?
#
loop_
_entity_poly.entity_id
_entity_poly.type
_entity_poly.pdbx_seq_one_letter_code
_entity_poly.pdbx_strand_id
1 'polypeptide(L)'
;SPEDKMVYDVSHQTYPHKMLTGRKDAYLYEEHYDDVSGYSNPHESEHDFFNVGHTSTSVSLACGLAKARDLKGGKGNVIAVIGDGSLSGGEALEGLDFASELKSNLIIVVNDNDMSIAENHGGLYGNLKLLRETDGKAECNFFKAMGLDYVYVGNGNDIGALIDAFKSVKDAGKPVVVHIVTLKGKGYKPAEEDKETWHWHMPFDIKTGKPLMDSDGEDYSSVTAEYLLDKMKKDKNVVAITSATPTVMGFTADKRHEAGSQFVDVGIAEETAVALASGIAAGGGKPVYGVYSSFIQRTYDQLSQDLCINNNPATIIVYAASVYGMNDVTHLGIYDIPMISNIPNLVYLAPTTKEEYLAMLEWSIEQNEHPVAIRVPGGELISDCLLYTSPSPRDS
;
A
#
# COMPACT_ATOMS: atom_id res chain seq x y z
N SER A 1 20.56 2.48 21.51
CA SER A 1 22.03 2.35 21.43
C SER A 1 22.47 2.71 20.01
N PRO A 2 23.66 3.31 19.81
CA PRO A 2 24.19 3.54 18.44
C PRO A 2 24.39 2.24 17.65
N GLU A 3 24.45 1.10 18.30
CA GLU A 3 24.58 -0.22 17.66
C GLU A 3 23.22 -0.81 17.25
N ASP A 4 22.10 -0.30 17.78
CA ASP A 4 20.78 -0.76 17.42
C ASP A 4 20.37 -0.20 16.06
N LYS A 5 19.72 -1.01 15.24
CA LYS A 5 19.29 -0.65 13.89
C LYS A 5 17.78 -0.78 13.76
N MET A 6 17.15 0.21 13.15
CA MET A 6 15.71 0.22 12.93
C MET A 6 15.39 0.24 11.45
N VAL A 7 14.39 -0.53 11.07
CA VAL A 7 13.80 -0.53 9.71
C VAL A 7 12.30 -0.30 9.85
N TYR A 8 11.80 0.73 9.20
CA TYR A 8 10.37 1.04 9.19
C TYR A 8 9.74 0.55 7.89
N ASP A 9 8.61 -0.13 8.02
CA ASP A 9 7.79 -0.52 6.88
C ASP A 9 7.08 0.72 6.31
N VAL A 10 6.96 0.81 4.99
CA VAL A 10 6.47 2.02 4.27
C VAL A 10 7.23 3.28 4.65
N SER A 11 7.57 3.44 5.90
CA SER A 11 8.29 4.53 6.56
C SER A 11 7.57 5.89 6.64
N HIS A 12 6.30 6.01 6.23
CA HIS A 12 5.52 7.25 6.40
C HIS A 12 5.26 7.62 7.86
N GLN A 13 5.41 6.69 8.81
CA GLN A 13 5.31 6.93 10.25
C GLN A 13 6.65 7.33 10.90
N THR A 14 7.69 7.65 10.13
CA THR A 14 9.04 7.93 10.65
C THR A 14 9.25 9.37 11.11
N TYR A 15 8.27 10.24 11.05
CA TYR A 15 8.43 11.64 11.46
C TYR A 15 8.99 11.82 12.88
N PRO A 16 8.48 11.13 13.92
CA PRO A 16 9.08 11.17 15.24
C PRO A 16 10.53 10.67 15.27
N HIS A 17 10.84 9.62 14.51
CA HIS A 17 12.20 9.12 14.36
C HIS A 17 13.13 10.17 13.73
N LYS A 18 12.69 10.81 12.65
CA LYS A 18 13.45 11.89 12.00
C LYS A 18 13.68 13.06 12.93
N MET A 19 12.66 13.48 13.67
CA MET A 19 12.78 14.55 14.66
C MET A 19 13.81 14.21 15.76
N LEU A 20 13.78 12.97 16.29
CA LEU A 20 14.69 12.50 17.33
C LEU A 20 16.13 12.27 16.84
N THR A 21 16.32 12.12 15.54
CA THR A 21 17.63 11.91 14.90
C THR A 21 18.17 13.17 14.20
N GLY A 22 17.75 14.35 14.67
CA GLY A 22 18.36 15.63 14.31
C GLY A 22 17.66 16.41 13.19
N ARG A 23 16.56 15.90 12.63
CA ARG A 23 15.81 16.52 11.51
C ARG A 23 14.54 17.24 11.93
N LYS A 24 14.45 17.65 13.21
CA LYS A 24 13.24 18.28 13.78
C LYS A 24 12.86 19.58 13.06
N ASP A 25 13.84 20.36 12.63
CA ASP A 25 13.62 21.70 12.06
C ASP A 25 12.85 21.63 10.72
N ALA A 26 13.01 20.52 9.96
CA ALA A 26 12.24 20.26 8.75
C ALA A 26 10.73 20.08 8.97
N TYR A 27 10.26 20.02 10.21
CA TYR A 27 8.84 19.90 10.57
C TYR A 27 8.31 21.14 11.31
N LEU A 28 9.19 22.09 11.65
CA LEU A 28 8.83 23.25 12.47
C LEU A 28 8.99 24.56 11.72
N TYR A 29 9.87 24.63 10.72
CA TYR A 29 10.21 25.88 10.04
C TYR A 29 10.06 25.69 8.53
N GLU A 30 9.35 26.60 7.89
CA GLU A 30 9.01 26.54 6.46
C GLU A 30 10.23 26.48 5.56
N GLU A 31 11.30 27.23 5.91
CA GLU A 31 12.57 27.23 5.19
C GLU A 31 13.32 25.90 5.18
N HIS A 32 12.88 24.92 5.99
CA HIS A 32 13.48 23.60 6.13
C HIS A 32 12.56 22.46 5.64
N TYR A 33 11.35 22.73 5.14
CA TYR A 33 10.41 21.69 4.74
C TYR A 33 10.94 20.75 3.66
N ASP A 34 11.81 21.24 2.77
CA ASP A 34 12.41 20.47 1.69
C ASP A 34 13.74 19.76 2.08
N ASP A 35 14.20 19.91 3.32
CA ASP A 35 15.45 19.29 3.79
C ASP A 35 15.32 17.78 4.02
N VAL A 36 14.10 17.25 4.08
CA VAL A 36 13.82 15.83 4.32
C VAL A 36 12.72 15.32 3.38
N SER A 37 12.84 14.05 3.00
CA SER A 37 11.76 13.33 2.31
C SER A 37 10.69 12.85 3.28
N GLY A 38 9.54 12.43 2.76
CA GLY A 38 8.44 11.85 3.54
C GLY A 38 8.76 10.45 4.12
N TYR A 39 9.84 9.81 3.67
CA TYR A 39 10.18 8.42 3.97
C TYR A 39 11.59 8.30 4.56
N SER A 40 11.91 7.11 5.09
CA SER A 40 13.28 6.80 5.56
C SER A 40 14.28 6.95 4.40
N ASN A 41 15.40 7.64 4.66
CA ASN A 41 16.36 7.95 3.63
C ASN A 41 17.80 7.97 4.18
N PRO A 42 18.68 7.02 3.79
CA PRO A 42 20.07 6.95 4.23
C PRO A 42 20.92 8.17 3.88
N HIS A 43 20.51 8.96 2.89
CA HIS A 43 21.23 10.19 2.53
C HIS A 43 20.96 11.35 3.50
N GLU A 44 19.92 11.24 4.33
CA GLU A 44 19.56 12.24 5.33
C GLU A 44 20.16 11.95 6.70
N SER A 45 20.36 10.67 7.05
CA SER A 45 20.81 10.29 8.38
C SER A 45 21.44 8.90 8.42
N GLU A 46 22.51 8.74 9.21
CA GLU A 46 23.13 7.44 9.51
C GLU A 46 22.21 6.48 10.30
N HIS A 47 21.09 6.98 10.81
CA HIS A 47 20.07 6.19 11.50
C HIS A 47 19.05 5.55 10.57
N ASP A 48 19.03 5.93 9.30
CA ASP A 48 18.19 5.37 8.27
C ASP A 48 19.01 4.41 7.40
N PHE A 49 18.59 3.15 7.28
CA PHE A 49 19.39 2.12 6.60
C PHE A 49 18.91 1.85 5.16
N PHE A 50 17.68 2.21 4.84
CA PHE A 50 17.08 1.97 3.53
C PHE A 50 16.16 3.13 3.13
N ASN A 51 16.07 3.39 1.82
CA ASN A 51 14.92 4.08 1.26
C ASN A 51 13.76 3.08 1.22
N VAL A 52 12.75 3.29 2.04
CA VAL A 52 11.56 2.44 2.09
C VAL A 52 10.33 3.31 1.86
N GLY A 53 9.49 2.93 0.93
CA GLY A 53 8.22 3.61 0.63
C GLY A 53 7.11 2.63 0.29
N HIS A 54 7.46 1.37 0.01
CA HIS A 54 6.50 0.29 -0.23
C HIS A 54 6.31 -0.56 1.02
N THR A 55 5.13 -1.15 1.15
CA THR A 55 4.73 -1.99 2.28
C THR A 55 5.43 -3.35 2.29
N SER A 56 5.40 -4.01 3.45
CA SER A 56 5.67 -5.44 3.64
C SER A 56 7.15 -5.86 3.62
N THR A 57 8.10 -4.94 3.40
CA THR A 57 9.52 -5.28 3.19
C THR A 57 10.38 -5.23 4.45
N SER A 58 9.92 -4.54 5.50
CA SER A 58 10.74 -4.22 6.68
C SER A 58 11.26 -5.44 7.42
N VAL A 59 10.48 -6.50 7.52
CA VAL A 59 10.88 -7.72 8.25
C VAL A 59 12.02 -8.41 7.52
N SER A 60 11.91 -8.59 6.19
CA SER A 60 12.97 -9.19 5.36
C SER A 60 14.25 -8.37 5.40
N LEU A 61 14.17 -7.04 5.27
CA LEU A 61 15.32 -6.14 5.39
C LEU A 61 15.98 -6.23 6.76
N ALA A 62 15.20 -6.28 7.83
CA ALA A 62 15.70 -6.43 9.19
C ALA A 62 16.36 -7.80 9.42
N CYS A 63 15.83 -8.88 8.86
CA CYS A 63 16.47 -10.20 8.85
C CYS A 63 17.86 -10.14 8.23
N GLY A 64 17.99 -9.44 7.09
CA GLY A 64 19.27 -9.22 6.42
C GLY A 64 20.27 -8.45 7.28
N LEU A 65 19.83 -7.38 7.95
CA LEU A 65 20.67 -6.62 8.89
C LEU A 65 21.10 -7.46 10.10
N ALA A 66 20.19 -8.26 10.68
CA ALA A 66 20.50 -9.15 11.79
C ALA A 66 21.53 -10.20 11.36
N LYS A 67 21.36 -10.82 10.21
CA LYS A 67 22.33 -11.79 9.66
C LYS A 67 23.70 -11.15 9.43
N ALA A 68 23.75 -9.95 8.84
CA ALA A 68 25.01 -9.24 8.60
C ALA A 68 25.73 -8.85 9.91
N ARG A 69 24.97 -8.43 10.93
CA ARG A 69 25.50 -8.17 12.27
C ARG A 69 26.14 -9.41 12.88
N ASP A 70 25.44 -10.54 12.83
CA ASP A 70 25.89 -11.80 13.43
C ASP A 70 27.16 -12.32 12.75
N LEU A 71 27.23 -12.27 11.41
CA LEU A 71 28.43 -12.64 10.65
C LEU A 71 29.67 -11.82 11.03
N LYS A 72 29.46 -10.56 11.44
CA LYS A 72 30.54 -9.67 11.90
C LYS A 72 30.83 -9.80 13.40
N GLY A 73 30.15 -10.70 14.11
CA GLY A 73 30.25 -10.83 15.58
C GLY A 73 29.77 -9.56 16.32
N GLY A 74 28.96 -8.74 15.65
CA GLY A 74 28.40 -7.52 16.22
C GLY A 74 27.35 -7.79 17.28
N LYS A 75 27.05 -6.75 18.08
CA LYS A 75 26.02 -6.74 19.11
C LYS A 75 25.00 -5.65 18.77
N GLY A 76 23.93 -5.58 19.51
CA GLY A 76 22.86 -4.61 19.32
C GLY A 76 21.60 -5.27 18.76
N ASN A 77 20.49 -4.58 18.90
CA ASN A 77 19.21 -5.08 18.45
C ASN A 77 18.98 -4.64 17.01
N VAL A 78 18.34 -5.49 16.23
CA VAL A 78 17.73 -5.09 14.94
C VAL A 78 16.23 -5.09 15.14
N ILE A 79 15.59 -4.02 14.72
CA ILE A 79 14.18 -3.76 15.00
C ILE A 79 13.47 -3.47 13.67
N ALA A 80 12.50 -4.29 13.31
CA ALA A 80 11.55 -4.00 12.25
C ALA A 80 10.29 -3.38 12.86
N VAL A 81 9.76 -2.31 12.26
CA VAL A 81 8.47 -1.72 12.63
C VAL A 81 7.54 -1.86 11.45
N ILE A 82 6.47 -2.64 11.60
CA ILE A 82 5.50 -2.93 10.54
C ILE A 82 4.09 -2.63 11.03
N GLY A 83 3.27 -1.99 10.18
CA GLY A 83 1.85 -1.79 10.45
C GLY A 83 1.03 -3.06 10.18
N ASP A 84 -0.12 -3.18 10.84
CA ASP A 84 -1.06 -4.29 10.65
C ASP A 84 -1.50 -4.42 9.19
N GLY A 85 -1.78 -3.31 8.48
CA GLY A 85 -2.10 -3.34 7.06
C GLY A 85 -1.02 -4.00 6.21
N SER A 86 0.25 -3.69 6.48
CA SER A 86 1.40 -4.23 5.73
C SER A 86 1.66 -5.72 5.98
N LEU A 87 1.12 -6.30 7.05
CA LEU A 87 1.27 -7.72 7.34
C LEU A 87 0.57 -8.64 6.33
N SER A 88 -0.40 -8.15 5.57
CA SER A 88 -1.09 -8.95 4.53
C SER A 88 -0.25 -9.17 3.28
N GLY A 89 0.82 -8.41 3.08
CA GLY A 89 1.70 -8.59 1.93
C GLY A 89 2.50 -9.89 1.99
N GLY A 90 2.64 -10.55 0.84
CA GLY A 90 3.34 -11.83 0.74
C GLY A 90 4.76 -11.78 1.31
N GLU A 91 5.54 -10.77 0.97
CA GLU A 91 6.92 -10.60 1.48
C GLU A 91 6.97 -10.46 3.00
N ALA A 92 5.97 -9.83 3.65
CA ALA A 92 5.90 -9.76 5.11
C ALA A 92 5.70 -11.14 5.73
N LEU A 93 4.84 -11.97 5.15
CA LEU A 93 4.61 -13.34 5.59
C LEU A 93 5.85 -14.21 5.40
N GLU A 94 6.50 -14.12 4.24
CA GLU A 94 7.77 -14.79 3.96
C GLU A 94 8.88 -14.35 4.91
N GLY A 95 8.95 -13.04 5.20
CA GLY A 95 9.89 -12.46 6.15
C GLY A 95 9.67 -12.96 7.58
N LEU A 96 8.42 -13.11 8.03
CA LEU A 96 8.07 -13.68 9.34
C LEU A 96 8.41 -15.16 9.42
N ASP A 97 8.12 -15.92 8.36
CA ASP A 97 8.46 -17.33 8.26
C ASP A 97 9.98 -17.54 8.37
N PHE A 98 10.75 -16.82 7.56
CA PHE A 98 12.21 -16.86 7.62
C PHE A 98 12.76 -16.37 8.97
N ALA A 99 12.18 -15.32 9.55
CA ALA A 99 12.59 -14.80 10.85
C ALA A 99 12.54 -15.87 11.95
N SER A 100 11.58 -16.78 11.90
CA SER A 100 11.42 -17.85 12.88
C SER A 100 12.62 -18.81 12.94
N GLU A 101 13.34 -18.95 11.83
CA GLU A 101 14.55 -19.79 11.75
C GLU A 101 15.83 -19.02 12.17
N LEU A 102 15.77 -17.70 12.25
CA LEU A 102 16.90 -16.89 12.69
C LEU A 102 17.16 -17.10 14.19
N LYS A 103 18.28 -17.66 14.54
CA LYS A 103 18.78 -17.68 15.93
C LYS A 103 19.52 -16.38 16.22
N SER A 104 18.83 -15.28 16.15
CA SER A 104 19.38 -13.95 16.12
C SER A 104 18.51 -12.99 16.92
N ASN A 105 19.13 -11.94 17.46
CA ASN A 105 18.40 -10.89 18.19
C ASN A 105 17.68 -9.96 17.20
N LEU A 106 16.40 -10.23 16.98
CA LEU A 106 15.52 -9.49 16.09
C LEU A 106 14.20 -9.17 16.81
N ILE A 107 13.82 -7.90 16.83
CA ILE A 107 12.55 -7.44 17.40
C ILE A 107 11.65 -6.99 16.26
N ILE A 108 10.47 -7.59 16.15
CA ILE A 108 9.46 -7.23 15.13
C ILE A 108 8.31 -6.52 15.86
N VAL A 109 8.22 -5.21 15.68
CA VAL A 109 7.15 -4.40 16.26
C VAL A 109 5.99 -4.38 15.29
N VAL A 110 4.89 -5.02 15.65
CA VAL A 110 3.63 -4.96 14.92
C VAL A 110 2.78 -3.83 15.50
N ASN A 111 2.65 -2.74 14.77
CA ASN A 111 1.82 -1.60 15.13
C ASN A 111 0.39 -1.82 14.61
N ASP A 112 -0.47 -2.35 15.46
CA ASP A 112 -1.86 -2.68 15.15
C ASP A 112 -2.79 -1.52 15.56
N ASN A 113 -3.40 -0.89 14.57
CA ASN A 113 -4.43 0.14 14.78
C ASN A 113 -5.77 -0.20 14.09
N ASP A 114 -5.92 -1.46 13.64
CA ASP A 114 -7.10 -2.02 13.00
C ASP A 114 -7.48 -1.36 11.67
N MET A 115 -6.50 -0.75 11.00
CA MET A 115 -6.72 -0.04 9.74
C MET A 115 -5.48 -0.10 8.84
N SER A 116 -5.73 -0.27 7.54
CA SER A 116 -4.77 0.09 6.49
C SER A 116 -5.05 1.53 5.99
N ILE A 117 -5.18 1.77 4.70
CA ILE A 117 -5.76 3.04 4.19
C ILE A 117 -7.25 3.06 4.58
N ALA A 118 -8.00 2.06 4.15
CA ALA A 118 -9.38 1.77 4.54
C ALA A 118 -9.42 0.65 5.60
N GLU A 119 -10.54 -0.04 5.72
CA GLU A 119 -10.70 -1.23 6.55
C GLU A 119 -9.79 -2.38 6.10
N ASN A 120 -9.32 -3.16 7.05
CA ASN A 120 -8.51 -4.35 6.77
C ASN A 120 -9.36 -5.53 6.28
N HIS A 121 -8.86 -6.26 5.27
CA HIS A 121 -9.50 -7.44 4.72
C HIS A 121 -8.58 -8.67 4.80
N GLY A 122 -9.15 -9.83 5.15
CA GLY A 122 -8.45 -11.11 5.20
C GLY A 122 -8.46 -11.80 6.56
N GLY A 123 -8.16 -13.10 6.57
CA GLY A 123 -8.21 -13.96 7.76
C GLY A 123 -7.21 -13.59 8.86
N LEU A 124 -6.07 -13.00 8.50
CA LEU A 124 -5.08 -12.52 9.44
C LEU A 124 -5.68 -11.52 10.46
N TYR A 125 -6.52 -10.61 9.99
CA TYR A 125 -7.12 -9.57 10.83
C TYR A 125 -8.14 -10.11 11.84
N GLY A 126 -8.78 -11.24 11.53
CA GLY A 126 -9.58 -11.99 12.49
C GLY A 126 -8.73 -12.48 13.68
N ASN A 127 -7.50 -12.91 13.43
CA ASN A 127 -6.58 -13.30 14.49
C ASN A 127 -6.05 -12.09 15.28
N LEU A 128 -5.66 -10.99 14.61
CA LEU A 128 -5.25 -9.77 15.30
C LEU A 128 -6.37 -9.24 16.21
N LYS A 129 -7.61 -9.23 15.73
CA LYS A 129 -8.79 -8.86 16.53
C LYS A 129 -8.93 -9.75 17.76
N LEU A 130 -8.83 -11.07 17.60
CA LEU A 130 -8.88 -12.01 18.73
C LEU A 130 -7.78 -11.72 19.74
N LEU A 131 -6.56 -11.41 19.29
CA LEU A 131 -5.45 -11.05 20.15
C LEU A 131 -5.71 -9.73 20.90
N ARG A 132 -6.31 -8.73 20.26
CA ARG A 132 -6.73 -7.49 20.93
C ARG A 132 -7.79 -7.75 22.00
N GLU A 133 -8.82 -8.53 21.68
CA GLU A 133 -9.95 -8.86 22.58
C GLU A 133 -9.54 -9.72 23.78
N THR A 134 -8.42 -10.44 23.69
CA THR A 134 -7.92 -11.34 24.74
C THR A 134 -6.65 -10.85 25.43
N ASP A 135 -6.25 -9.60 25.24
CA ASP A 135 -4.98 -9.06 25.72
C ASP A 135 -3.77 -9.94 25.35
N GLY A 136 -3.76 -10.44 24.13
CA GLY A 136 -2.71 -11.32 23.60
C GLY A 136 -2.67 -12.74 24.17
N LYS A 137 -3.68 -13.16 24.93
CA LYS A 137 -3.71 -14.44 25.65
C LYS A 137 -4.38 -15.58 24.89
N ALA A 138 -4.97 -15.32 23.73
CA ALA A 138 -5.60 -16.37 22.93
C ALA A 138 -4.60 -17.50 22.61
N GLU A 139 -5.08 -18.75 22.70
CA GLU A 139 -4.31 -19.92 22.30
C GLU A 139 -3.99 -19.90 20.81
N CYS A 140 -4.99 -19.51 19.98
CA CYS A 140 -4.80 -19.27 18.56
C CYS A 140 -4.08 -17.93 18.36
N ASN A 141 -2.78 -18.00 18.18
CA ASN A 141 -1.92 -16.84 17.96
C ASN A 141 -1.03 -17.11 16.75
N PHE A 142 -1.29 -16.37 15.68
CA PHE A 142 -0.60 -16.48 14.41
C PHE A 142 0.94 -16.42 14.55
N PHE A 143 1.47 -15.49 15.32
CA PHE A 143 2.92 -15.33 15.48
C PHE A 143 3.56 -16.50 16.22
N LYS A 144 2.89 -16.97 17.28
CA LYS A 144 3.34 -18.18 18.02
C LYS A 144 3.26 -19.44 17.16
N ALA A 145 2.23 -19.55 16.30
CA ALA A 145 2.10 -20.66 15.38
C ALA A 145 3.24 -20.73 14.36
N MET A 146 3.81 -19.57 14.00
CA MET A 146 5.02 -19.47 13.17
C MET A 146 6.33 -19.74 13.93
N GLY A 147 6.29 -20.00 15.25
CA GLY A 147 7.48 -20.25 16.07
C GLY A 147 8.15 -18.99 16.62
N LEU A 148 7.52 -17.82 16.52
CA LEU A 148 8.04 -16.57 17.07
C LEU A 148 7.64 -16.39 18.52
N ASP A 149 8.53 -15.82 19.34
CA ASP A 149 8.15 -15.31 20.65
C ASP A 149 7.22 -14.11 20.50
N TYR A 150 6.36 -13.89 21.50
CA TYR A 150 5.31 -12.90 21.39
C TYR A 150 5.09 -12.14 22.71
N VAL A 151 5.07 -10.82 22.62
CA VAL A 151 4.72 -9.89 23.70
C VAL A 151 3.59 -8.98 23.22
N TYR A 152 2.57 -8.79 24.06
CA TYR A 152 1.42 -7.93 23.74
C TYR A 152 1.45 -6.65 24.58
N VAL A 153 1.15 -5.51 23.96
CA VAL A 153 1.05 -4.20 24.58
C VAL A 153 -0.27 -3.54 24.19
N GLY A 154 -1.30 -3.70 25.00
CA GLY A 154 -2.65 -3.17 24.71
C GLY A 154 -2.75 -1.64 24.75
N ASN A 155 -1.81 -0.94 25.40
CA ASN A 155 -1.73 0.52 25.43
C ASN A 155 -0.47 1.01 24.70
N GLY A 156 -0.43 0.80 23.39
CA GLY A 156 0.71 1.14 22.53
C GLY A 156 0.94 2.64 22.33
N ASN A 157 0.06 3.50 22.82
CA ASN A 157 0.27 4.95 22.88
C ASN A 157 0.87 5.41 24.23
N ASP A 158 1.11 4.51 25.17
CA ASP A 158 1.75 4.80 26.46
C ASP A 158 3.25 4.51 26.41
N ILE A 159 4.05 5.56 26.59
CA ILE A 159 5.52 5.47 26.52
C ILE A 159 6.08 4.56 27.62
N GLY A 160 5.49 4.56 28.81
CA GLY A 160 5.92 3.70 29.92
C GLY A 160 5.74 2.23 29.59
N ALA A 161 4.55 1.85 29.10
CA ALA A 161 4.25 0.48 28.67
C ALA A 161 5.20 0.01 27.55
N LEU A 162 5.50 0.88 26.58
CA LEU A 162 6.46 0.58 25.51
C LEU A 162 7.88 0.37 26.04
N ILE A 163 8.35 1.23 26.93
CA ILE A 163 9.68 1.11 27.55
C ILE A 163 9.81 -0.24 28.29
N ASP A 164 8.79 -0.63 29.04
CA ASP A 164 8.82 -1.89 29.79
C ASP A 164 8.79 -3.11 28.86
N ALA A 165 7.98 -3.06 27.81
CA ALA A 165 7.95 -4.10 26.78
C ALA A 165 9.31 -4.26 26.09
N PHE A 166 9.91 -3.16 25.62
CA PHE A 166 11.21 -3.21 24.95
C PHE A 166 12.35 -3.65 25.89
N LYS A 167 12.32 -3.27 27.17
CA LYS A 167 13.28 -3.79 28.18
C LYS A 167 13.16 -5.30 28.33
N SER A 168 11.96 -5.87 28.25
CA SER A 168 11.74 -7.32 28.41
C SER A 168 12.26 -8.15 27.24
N VAL A 169 12.36 -7.56 26.03
CA VAL A 169 12.78 -8.26 24.81
C VAL A 169 14.17 -7.85 24.32
N LYS A 170 14.76 -6.83 24.93
CA LYS A 170 16.10 -6.38 24.60
C LYS A 170 17.09 -7.53 24.80
N ASP A 171 17.94 -7.76 23.80
CA ASP A 171 18.99 -8.77 23.82
C ASP A 171 18.46 -10.22 24.03
N ALA A 172 17.23 -10.52 23.56
CA ALA A 172 16.59 -11.82 23.75
C ALA A 172 17.32 -12.99 23.05
N GLY A 173 18.19 -12.71 22.08
CA GLY A 173 18.98 -13.70 21.36
C GLY A 173 18.17 -14.56 20.37
N LYS A 174 16.90 -14.24 20.16
CA LYS A 174 15.97 -14.88 19.25
C LYS A 174 14.93 -13.88 18.74
N PRO A 175 14.26 -14.15 17.63
CA PRO A 175 13.23 -13.28 17.12
C PRO A 175 12.01 -13.20 18.05
N VAL A 176 11.54 -11.97 18.28
CA VAL A 176 10.36 -11.72 19.11
C VAL A 176 9.45 -10.70 18.45
N VAL A 177 8.15 -10.99 18.45
CA VAL A 177 7.11 -10.05 18.02
C VAL A 177 6.63 -9.25 19.23
N VAL A 178 6.69 -7.94 19.13
CA VAL A 178 6.07 -6.99 20.08
C VAL A 178 4.84 -6.41 19.39
N HIS A 179 3.68 -6.93 19.73
CA HIS A 179 2.39 -6.51 19.19
C HIS A 179 1.85 -5.36 20.01
N ILE A 180 1.88 -4.15 19.47
CA ILE A 180 1.40 -2.93 20.12
C ILE A 180 0.07 -2.50 19.52
N VAL A 181 -0.91 -2.17 20.36
CA VAL A 181 -2.20 -1.66 19.91
C VAL A 181 -2.23 -0.14 20.06
N THR A 182 -2.44 0.56 18.94
CA THR A 182 -2.43 2.02 18.90
C THR A 182 -3.73 2.58 18.37
N LEU A 183 -4.02 3.84 18.65
CA LEU A 183 -5.12 4.58 18.04
C LEU A 183 -4.60 5.37 16.85
N LYS A 184 -5.06 5.04 15.64
CA LYS A 184 -4.77 5.81 14.43
C LYS A 184 -5.30 7.23 14.54
N GLY A 185 -4.48 8.22 14.19
CA GLY A 185 -4.85 9.64 14.33
C GLY A 185 -4.72 10.22 15.74
N LYS A 186 -4.14 9.47 16.70
CA LYS A 186 -4.01 9.86 18.11
C LYS A 186 -3.47 11.27 18.30
N GLY A 187 -4.25 12.10 19.01
CA GLY A 187 -3.88 13.48 19.33
C GLY A 187 -4.54 14.52 18.44
N TYR A 188 -5.21 14.12 17.35
CA TYR A 188 -5.98 15.01 16.50
C TYR A 188 -7.38 14.43 16.29
N LYS A 189 -8.37 15.04 16.96
CA LYS A 189 -9.73 14.50 17.03
C LYS A 189 -10.36 14.20 15.66
N PRO A 190 -10.26 15.06 14.63
CA PRO A 190 -10.79 14.72 13.30
C PRO A 190 -10.20 13.43 12.72
N ALA A 191 -8.91 13.19 12.93
CA ALA A 191 -8.24 11.97 12.45
C ALA A 191 -8.58 10.73 13.28
N GLU A 192 -8.91 10.89 14.55
CA GLU A 192 -9.40 9.78 15.40
C GLU A 192 -10.82 9.35 15.00
N GLU A 193 -11.66 10.30 14.53
CA GLU A 193 -13.05 10.09 14.15
C GLU A 193 -13.22 9.59 12.71
N ASP A 194 -12.36 10.03 11.78
CA ASP A 194 -12.39 9.62 10.37
C ASP A 194 -10.99 9.18 9.91
N LYS A 195 -10.66 7.93 10.23
CA LYS A 195 -9.32 7.37 10.03
C LYS A 195 -8.94 7.13 8.58
N GLU A 196 -9.93 6.92 7.70
CA GLU A 196 -9.72 6.69 6.26
C GLU A 196 -9.34 8.01 5.57
N THR A 197 -10.14 9.05 5.72
CA THR A 197 -9.87 10.38 5.15
C THR A 197 -8.54 10.96 5.63
N TRP A 198 -8.20 10.74 6.91
CA TRP A 198 -6.99 11.26 7.51
C TRP A 198 -5.76 10.33 7.40
N HIS A 199 -5.84 9.26 6.63
CA HIS A 199 -4.66 8.45 6.34
C HIS A 199 -3.61 9.24 5.56
N TRP A 200 -4.05 10.03 4.59
CA TRP A 200 -3.25 11.00 3.85
C TRP A 200 -4.11 12.24 3.57
N HIS A 201 -3.55 13.41 3.71
CA HIS A 201 -4.28 14.65 3.54
C HIS A 201 -3.41 15.71 2.85
N MET A 202 -4.01 16.51 1.96
CA MET A 202 -3.39 17.72 1.43
C MET A 202 -3.19 18.75 2.56
N PRO A 203 -2.35 19.78 2.38
CA PRO A 203 -2.22 20.86 3.36
C PRO A 203 -3.59 21.38 3.81
N PHE A 204 -3.77 21.51 5.12
CA PHE A 204 -5.06 21.83 5.72
C PHE A 204 -4.92 22.82 6.90
N ASP A 205 -5.99 23.51 7.23
CA ASP A 205 -6.08 24.33 8.44
C ASP A 205 -6.27 23.43 9.66
N ILE A 206 -5.30 23.42 10.57
CA ILE A 206 -5.28 22.54 11.74
C ILE A 206 -6.44 22.73 12.71
N LYS A 207 -7.05 23.93 12.73
CA LYS A 207 -8.17 24.23 13.65
C LYS A 207 -9.51 23.75 13.10
N THR A 208 -9.67 23.79 11.78
CA THR A 208 -10.93 23.45 11.12
C THR A 208 -10.92 22.10 10.43
N GLY A 209 -9.74 21.54 10.16
CA GLY A 209 -9.54 20.32 9.37
C GLY A 209 -9.83 20.51 7.87
N LYS A 210 -10.10 21.74 7.41
CA LYS A 210 -10.44 21.98 6.01
C LYS A 210 -9.19 22.04 5.14
N PRO A 211 -9.22 21.45 3.94
CA PRO A 211 -8.14 21.59 2.97
C PRO A 211 -7.87 23.07 2.66
N LEU A 212 -6.61 23.42 2.44
CA LEU A 212 -6.20 24.76 1.99
C LEU A 212 -6.23 24.90 0.46
N MET A 213 -6.40 23.79 -0.26
CA MET A 213 -6.52 23.74 -1.71
C MET A 213 -7.79 22.99 -2.07
N ASP A 214 -8.61 23.56 -2.92
CA ASP A 214 -9.76 22.86 -3.50
C ASP A 214 -9.30 22.07 -4.73
N SER A 215 -9.79 20.84 -4.86
CA SER A 215 -9.64 20.02 -6.06
C SER A 215 -11.01 19.90 -6.74
N ASP A 216 -11.36 20.89 -7.56
CA ASP A 216 -12.69 20.99 -8.18
C ASP A 216 -12.78 20.33 -9.58
N GLY A 217 -11.94 19.37 -9.91
CA GLY A 217 -11.94 18.69 -11.20
C GLY A 217 -12.40 17.24 -11.15
N GLU A 218 -12.97 16.75 -12.26
CA GLU A 218 -13.12 15.31 -12.48
C GLU A 218 -11.73 14.67 -12.59
N ASP A 219 -11.54 13.54 -11.96
CA ASP A 219 -10.33 12.73 -12.06
C ASP A 219 -10.63 11.32 -12.61
N TYR A 220 -9.58 10.59 -12.98
CA TYR A 220 -9.71 9.23 -13.50
C TYR A 220 -10.37 8.29 -12.48
N SER A 221 -10.17 8.53 -11.18
CA SER A 221 -10.71 7.68 -10.11
C SER A 221 -12.22 7.83 -10.01
N SER A 222 -12.74 9.04 -9.93
CA SER A 222 -14.18 9.33 -9.81
C SER A 222 -14.95 8.83 -11.03
N VAL A 223 -14.44 9.12 -12.24
CA VAL A 223 -15.03 8.69 -13.50
C VAL A 223 -15.04 7.16 -13.62
N THR A 224 -13.97 6.48 -13.17
CA THR A 224 -13.92 5.01 -13.17
C THR A 224 -14.98 4.40 -12.28
N ALA A 225 -15.09 4.89 -11.04
CA ALA A 225 -16.07 4.35 -10.09
C ALA A 225 -17.51 4.52 -10.59
N GLU A 226 -17.85 5.70 -11.12
CA GLU A 226 -19.19 5.97 -11.69
C GLU A 226 -19.50 5.04 -12.86
N TYR A 227 -18.56 4.92 -13.79
CA TYR A 227 -18.69 4.04 -14.95
C TYR A 227 -18.87 2.57 -14.53
N LEU A 228 -18.03 2.08 -13.60
CA LEU A 228 -18.11 0.69 -13.15
C LEU A 228 -19.39 0.40 -12.37
N LEU A 229 -19.86 1.30 -11.50
CA LEU A 229 -21.12 1.13 -10.79
C LEU A 229 -22.32 1.04 -11.76
N ASP A 230 -22.35 1.90 -12.78
CA ASP A 230 -23.40 1.82 -13.79
C ASP A 230 -23.32 0.53 -14.62
N LYS A 231 -22.12 0.04 -14.91
CA LYS A 231 -21.90 -1.22 -15.61
C LYS A 231 -22.33 -2.43 -14.74
N MET A 232 -21.96 -2.44 -13.47
CA MET A 232 -22.33 -3.50 -12.50
C MET A 232 -23.83 -3.65 -12.30
N LYS A 233 -24.59 -2.56 -12.40
CA LYS A 233 -26.06 -2.61 -12.36
C LYS A 233 -26.62 -3.43 -13.53
N LYS A 234 -25.98 -3.41 -14.69
CA LYS A 234 -26.40 -4.03 -15.94
C LYS A 234 -25.80 -5.41 -16.16
N ASP A 235 -24.56 -5.62 -15.70
CA ASP A 235 -23.80 -6.87 -15.87
C ASP A 235 -23.24 -7.36 -14.54
N LYS A 236 -23.74 -8.50 -14.06
CA LYS A 236 -23.32 -9.10 -12.79
C LYS A 236 -21.96 -9.80 -12.87
N ASN A 237 -21.39 -9.94 -14.05
CA ASN A 237 -20.05 -10.50 -14.23
C ASN A 237 -18.93 -9.48 -14.03
N VAL A 238 -19.24 -8.18 -14.01
CA VAL A 238 -18.24 -7.12 -13.78
C VAL A 238 -17.87 -7.07 -12.31
N VAL A 239 -16.56 -7.14 -12.02
CA VAL A 239 -16.01 -7.14 -10.67
C VAL A 239 -14.87 -6.14 -10.59
N ALA A 240 -14.98 -5.16 -9.68
CA ALA A 240 -13.87 -4.27 -9.35
C ALA A 240 -12.99 -4.90 -8.27
N ILE A 241 -11.67 -4.88 -8.48
CA ILE A 241 -10.67 -5.42 -7.56
C ILE A 241 -9.72 -4.30 -7.15
N THR A 242 -9.38 -4.26 -5.86
CA THR A 242 -8.33 -3.38 -5.33
C THR A 242 -7.43 -4.15 -4.37
N SER A 243 -6.24 -3.59 -4.13
CA SER A 243 -5.28 -4.09 -3.12
C SER A 243 -5.06 -3.03 -2.04
N ALA A 244 -6.02 -2.93 -1.12
CA ALA A 244 -6.08 -1.98 0.01
C ALA A 244 -6.08 -0.49 -0.38
N THR A 245 -6.38 -0.17 -1.65
CA THR A 245 -6.40 1.21 -2.17
C THR A 245 -7.71 1.52 -2.90
N PRO A 246 -8.89 1.36 -2.26
CA PRO A 246 -10.18 1.51 -2.94
C PRO A 246 -10.40 2.89 -3.55
N THR A 247 -9.88 3.93 -2.91
CA THR A 247 -10.02 5.33 -3.37
C THR A 247 -9.24 5.63 -4.65
N VAL A 248 -8.22 4.83 -4.98
CA VAL A 248 -7.50 4.92 -6.26
C VAL A 248 -8.43 4.69 -7.45
N MET A 249 -9.41 3.82 -7.27
CA MET A 249 -10.47 3.58 -8.26
C MET A 249 -11.72 4.44 -8.00
N GLY A 250 -11.69 5.37 -7.07
CA GLY A 250 -12.83 6.21 -6.69
C GLY A 250 -13.90 5.51 -5.86
N PHE A 251 -13.65 4.31 -5.35
CA PHE A 251 -14.59 3.57 -4.50
C PHE A 251 -14.52 4.04 -3.05
N THR A 252 -15.26 5.10 -2.74
CA THR A 252 -15.53 5.52 -1.36
C THR A 252 -16.32 4.46 -0.59
N ALA A 253 -16.45 4.60 0.73
CA ALA A 253 -17.20 3.65 1.55
C ALA A 253 -18.63 3.40 1.03
N ASP A 254 -19.36 4.47 0.65
CA ASP A 254 -20.71 4.37 0.10
C ASP A 254 -20.72 3.62 -1.24
N LYS A 255 -19.78 3.91 -2.13
CA LYS A 255 -19.64 3.25 -3.43
C LYS A 255 -19.27 1.76 -3.29
N ARG A 256 -18.42 1.41 -2.30
CA ARG A 256 -18.12 0.00 -1.97
C ARG A 256 -19.38 -0.73 -1.51
N HIS A 257 -20.17 -0.08 -0.65
CA HIS A 257 -21.45 -0.63 -0.19
C HIS A 257 -22.44 -0.80 -1.35
N GLU A 258 -22.54 0.16 -2.28
CA GLU A 258 -23.39 0.08 -3.48
C GLU A 258 -22.98 -1.07 -4.40
N ALA A 259 -21.68 -1.25 -4.64
CA ALA A 259 -21.17 -2.34 -5.47
C ALA A 259 -21.37 -3.73 -4.85
N GLY A 260 -21.40 -3.83 -3.52
CA GLY A 260 -21.64 -5.07 -2.80
C GLY A 260 -20.65 -6.18 -3.19
N SER A 261 -21.15 -7.35 -3.58
CA SER A 261 -20.31 -8.50 -3.95
C SER A 261 -19.53 -8.34 -5.25
N GLN A 262 -19.77 -7.29 -6.02
CA GLN A 262 -19.02 -6.97 -7.24
C GLN A 262 -17.79 -6.08 -6.95
N PHE A 263 -17.54 -5.74 -5.70
CA PHE A 263 -16.31 -5.09 -5.23
C PHE A 263 -15.52 -6.05 -4.34
N VAL A 264 -14.23 -6.19 -4.61
CA VAL A 264 -13.32 -7.06 -3.86
C VAL A 264 -12.07 -6.28 -3.47
N ASP A 265 -11.78 -6.23 -2.18
CA ASP A 265 -10.49 -5.78 -1.66
C ASP A 265 -9.72 -6.98 -1.11
N VAL A 266 -8.55 -7.23 -1.66
CA VAL A 266 -7.69 -8.36 -1.26
C VAL A 266 -6.71 -8.02 -0.12
N GLY A 267 -6.76 -6.79 0.41
CA GLY A 267 -5.74 -6.27 1.29
C GLY A 267 -4.49 -5.84 0.51
N ILE A 268 -3.39 -5.58 1.20
CA ILE A 268 -2.10 -5.28 0.54
C ILE A 268 -1.53 -6.60 -0.02
N ALA A 269 -2.03 -7.00 -1.20
CA ALA A 269 -1.72 -8.27 -1.83
C ALA A 269 -1.88 -8.16 -3.37
N GLU A 270 -1.06 -7.33 -3.99
CA GLU A 270 -1.12 -7.00 -5.42
C GLU A 270 -0.97 -8.24 -6.29
N GLU A 271 -0.09 -9.17 -5.90
CA GLU A 271 0.14 -10.45 -6.60
C GLU A 271 -1.16 -11.29 -6.61
N THR A 272 -1.83 -11.37 -5.45
CA THR A 272 -3.12 -12.05 -5.32
C THR A 272 -4.20 -11.37 -6.18
N ALA A 273 -4.20 -10.04 -6.26
CA ALA A 273 -5.17 -9.31 -7.06
C ALA A 273 -5.07 -9.67 -8.55
N VAL A 274 -3.87 -9.76 -9.10
CA VAL A 274 -3.65 -10.18 -10.50
C VAL A 274 -4.05 -11.63 -10.72
N ALA A 275 -3.62 -12.55 -9.87
CA ALA A 275 -4.00 -13.96 -9.96
C ALA A 275 -5.52 -14.16 -9.82
N LEU A 276 -6.18 -13.42 -8.90
CA LEU A 276 -7.63 -13.43 -8.74
C LEU A 276 -8.34 -12.90 -10.00
N ALA A 277 -7.85 -11.80 -10.59
CA ALA A 277 -8.39 -11.27 -11.83
C ALA A 277 -8.30 -12.30 -12.95
N SER A 278 -7.16 -12.98 -13.09
CA SER A 278 -7.00 -14.08 -14.04
C SER A 278 -8.01 -15.22 -13.79
N GLY A 279 -8.19 -15.63 -12.53
CA GLY A 279 -9.14 -16.67 -12.17
C GLY A 279 -10.59 -16.29 -12.46
N ILE A 280 -11.00 -15.05 -12.17
CA ILE A 280 -12.34 -14.52 -12.46
C ILE A 280 -12.57 -14.51 -13.97
N ALA A 281 -11.60 -14.02 -14.77
CA ALA A 281 -11.70 -13.99 -16.22
C ALA A 281 -11.82 -15.40 -16.82
N ALA A 282 -10.99 -16.35 -16.36
CA ALA A 282 -11.08 -17.76 -16.76
C ALA A 282 -12.43 -18.40 -16.40
N GLY A 283 -13.08 -17.93 -15.34
CA GLY A 283 -14.43 -18.32 -14.91
C GLY A 283 -15.56 -17.64 -15.68
N GLY A 284 -15.26 -16.78 -16.66
CA GLY A 284 -16.25 -16.04 -17.46
C GLY A 284 -16.70 -14.72 -16.83
N GLY A 285 -16.05 -14.26 -15.78
CA GLY A 285 -16.26 -12.93 -15.20
C GLY A 285 -15.48 -11.85 -15.96
N LYS A 286 -15.76 -10.59 -15.64
CA LYS A 286 -15.15 -9.39 -16.21
C LYS A 286 -14.43 -8.58 -15.12
N PRO A 287 -13.23 -8.99 -14.70
CA PRO A 287 -12.50 -8.33 -13.64
C PRO A 287 -11.86 -7.03 -14.11
N VAL A 288 -11.92 -6.00 -13.27
CA VAL A 288 -11.24 -4.71 -13.44
C VAL A 288 -10.41 -4.47 -12.16
N TYR A 289 -9.10 -4.59 -12.26
CA TYR A 289 -8.18 -4.35 -11.16
C TYR A 289 -7.56 -2.96 -11.28
N GLY A 290 -7.73 -2.13 -10.25
CA GLY A 290 -7.11 -0.81 -10.18
C GLY A 290 -5.96 -0.77 -9.17
N VAL A 291 -4.82 -0.25 -9.61
CA VAL A 291 -3.58 -0.24 -8.82
C VAL A 291 -2.70 0.96 -9.18
N TYR A 292 -1.93 1.47 -8.23
CA TYR A 292 -0.92 2.48 -8.51
C TYR A 292 0.22 1.93 -9.37
N SER A 293 0.74 2.76 -10.28
CA SER A 293 1.86 2.43 -11.16
C SER A 293 3.11 1.96 -10.39
N SER A 294 3.38 2.52 -9.21
CA SER A 294 4.49 2.08 -8.37
C SER A 294 4.21 0.73 -7.68
N PHE A 295 2.96 0.40 -7.37
CA PHE A 295 2.62 -0.83 -6.64
C PHE A 295 2.51 -2.04 -7.56
N ILE A 296 2.07 -1.86 -8.81
CA ILE A 296 2.01 -2.94 -9.80
C ILE A 296 3.39 -3.58 -10.06
N GLN A 297 4.48 -2.90 -9.69
CA GLN A 297 5.84 -3.43 -9.87
C GLN A 297 6.06 -4.79 -9.21
N ARG A 298 5.33 -5.11 -8.13
CA ARG A 298 5.40 -6.41 -7.44
C ARG A 298 4.85 -7.56 -8.26
N THR A 299 4.04 -7.28 -9.27
CA THR A 299 3.18 -8.26 -9.94
C THR A 299 3.71 -8.71 -11.29
N TYR A 300 4.98 -8.43 -11.61
CA TYR A 300 5.52 -8.78 -12.93
C TYR A 300 5.37 -10.27 -13.25
N ASP A 301 5.67 -11.14 -12.29
CA ASP A 301 5.52 -12.59 -12.45
C ASP A 301 4.05 -12.98 -12.67
N GLN A 302 3.14 -12.50 -11.83
CA GLN A 302 1.71 -12.81 -11.94
C GLN A 302 1.09 -12.24 -13.23
N LEU A 303 1.50 -11.05 -13.66
CA LEU A 303 1.08 -10.50 -14.95
C LEU A 303 1.55 -11.38 -16.10
N SER A 304 2.81 -11.82 -16.10
CA SER A 304 3.36 -12.63 -17.16
C SER A 304 2.87 -14.09 -17.12
N GLN A 305 2.90 -14.75 -15.95
CA GLN A 305 2.64 -16.19 -15.80
C GLN A 305 1.15 -16.48 -15.57
N ASP A 306 0.53 -15.82 -14.58
CA ASP A 306 -0.84 -16.14 -14.19
C ASP A 306 -1.87 -15.56 -15.15
N LEU A 307 -1.61 -14.37 -15.70
CA LEU A 307 -2.56 -13.64 -16.55
C LEU A 307 -2.24 -13.82 -18.04
N CYS A 308 -1.07 -13.35 -18.49
CA CYS A 308 -0.82 -13.16 -19.94
C CYS A 308 -0.47 -14.43 -20.70
N ILE A 309 0.28 -15.37 -20.10
CA ILE A 309 0.55 -16.67 -20.75
C ILE A 309 -0.74 -17.49 -20.93
N ASN A 310 -1.72 -17.29 -20.04
CA ASN A 310 -3.04 -17.91 -20.09
C ASN A 310 -4.02 -17.12 -20.98
N ASN A 311 -3.63 -15.92 -21.40
CA ASN A 311 -4.43 -15.03 -22.23
C ASN A 311 -5.84 -14.73 -21.68
N ASN A 312 -5.97 -14.66 -20.33
CA ASN A 312 -7.25 -14.40 -19.68
C ASN A 312 -7.64 -12.92 -19.79
N PRO A 313 -8.84 -12.58 -20.28
CA PRO A 313 -9.25 -11.20 -20.57
C PRO A 313 -9.61 -10.45 -19.28
N ALA A 314 -8.61 -9.89 -18.61
CA ALA A 314 -8.77 -9.01 -17.45
C ALA A 314 -8.34 -7.59 -17.80
N THR A 315 -9.01 -6.59 -17.22
CA THR A 315 -8.65 -5.17 -17.32
C THR A 315 -7.84 -4.76 -16.08
N ILE A 316 -6.65 -4.20 -16.30
CA ILE A 316 -5.79 -3.64 -15.27
C ILE A 316 -5.71 -2.13 -15.50
N ILE A 317 -6.11 -1.31 -14.53
CA ILE A 317 -5.97 0.15 -14.61
C ILE A 317 -4.78 0.58 -13.77
N VAL A 318 -3.77 1.16 -14.41
CA VAL A 318 -2.51 1.59 -13.79
C VAL A 318 -2.57 3.08 -13.52
N TYR A 319 -2.88 3.44 -12.27
CA TYR A 319 -3.09 4.83 -11.83
C TYR A 319 -1.79 5.55 -11.48
N ALA A 320 -1.85 6.88 -11.50
CA ALA A 320 -0.73 7.77 -11.18
C ALA A 320 0.55 7.43 -11.96
N ALA A 321 0.39 7.01 -13.20
CA ALA A 321 1.46 6.57 -14.08
C ALA A 321 2.17 7.77 -14.72
N SER A 322 2.92 8.50 -13.91
CA SER A 322 3.72 9.66 -14.33
C SER A 322 4.69 10.05 -13.21
N VAL A 323 5.50 11.06 -13.46
CA VAL A 323 6.32 11.75 -12.44
C VAL A 323 5.57 12.89 -11.74
N TYR A 324 4.33 13.14 -12.14
CA TYR A 324 3.54 14.25 -11.64
C TYR A 324 3.10 14.03 -10.18
N GLY A 325 3.29 15.04 -9.34
CA GLY A 325 2.80 15.06 -7.96
C GLY A 325 3.54 14.19 -6.96
N MET A 326 4.57 13.46 -7.38
CA MET A 326 5.35 12.57 -6.53
C MET A 326 6.79 13.05 -6.45
N ASN A 327 7.14 13.70 -5.36
CA ASN A 327 8.52 14.16 -5.09
C ASN A 327 9.37 13.07 -4.40
N ASP A 328 8.89 11.84 -4.38
CA ASP A 328 9.55 10.73 -3.69
C ASP A 328 10.02 9.66 -4.66
N VAL A 329 11.27 9.25 -4.53
CA VAL A 329 11.92 8.23 -5.38
C VAL A 329 11.27 6.85 -5.27
N THR A 330 10.47 6.61 -4.24
CA THR A 330 9.83 5.33 -3.98
C THR A 330 8.46 5.17 -4.65
N HIS A 331 7.86 6.27 -5.14
CA HIS A 331 6.51 6.28 -5.70
C HIS A 331 6.42 6.84 -7.12
N LEU A 332 7.51 6.81 -7.88
CA LEU A 332 7.53 7.29 -9.27
C LEU A 332 6.77 6.35 -10.19
N GLY A 333 5.79 6.89 -10.91
CA GLY A 333 4.97 6.16 -11.88
C GLY A 333 5.60 6.04 -13.26
N ILE A 334 6.84 5.59 -13.37
CA ILE A 334 7.60 5.54 -14.63
C ILE A 334 8.07 4.13 -15.01
N TYR A 335 8.13 3.21 -14.06
CA TYR A 335 8.64 1.85 -14.28
C TYR A 335 7.61 0.91 -14.91
N ASP A 336 6.35 1.29 -14.92
CA ASP A 336 5.26 0.55 -15.57
C ASP A 336 5.51 0.37 -17.07
N ILE A 337 6.03 1.40 -17.77
CA ILE A 337 6.27 1.33 -19.21
C ILE A 337 7.25 0.21 -19.57
N PRO A 338 8.51 0.19 -19.08
CA PRO A 338 9.47 -0.87 -19.44
C PRO A 338 9.04 -2.25 -18.90
N MET A 339 8.32 -2.29 -17.77
CA MET A 339 7.86 -3.53 -17.17
C MET A 339 6.72 -4.17 -17.96
N ILE A 340 5.67 -3.41 -18.26
CA ILE A 340 4.45 -3.93 -18.89
C ILE A 340 4.66 -4.14 -20.41
N SER A 341 5.37 -3.24 -21.08
CA SER A 341 5.54 -3.28 -22.54
C SER A 341 6.31 -4.49 -23.06
N ASN A 342 7.03 -5.22 -22.18
CA ASN A 342 7.75 -6.43 -22.59
C ASN A 342 7.00 -7.74 -22.29
N ILE A 343 5.78 -7.68 -21.70
CA ILE A 343 4.99 -8.88 -21.42
C ILE A 343 4.21 -9.27 -22.67
N PRO A 344 4.43 -10.48 -23.24
CA PRO A 344 3.68 -10.93 -24.39
C PRO A 344 2.18 -11.06 -24.11
N ASN A 345 1.36 -10.87 -25.13
CA ASN A 345 -0.11 -10.97 -25.12
C ASN A 345 -0.83 -9.87 -24.31
N LEU A 346 -0.12 -8.97 -23.64
CA LEU A 346 -0.72 -7.86 -22.92
C LEU A 346 -0.93 -6.66 -23.86
N VAL A 347 -2.17 -6.24 -24.01
CA VAL A 347 -2.50 -4.98 -24.72
C VAL A 347 -2.28 -3.83 -23.74
N TYR A 348 -1.41 -2.89 -24.10
CA TYR A 348 -1.05 -1.76 -23.25
C TYR A 348 -1.50 -0.43 -23.86
N LEU A 349 -2.42 0.25 -23.19
CA LEU A 349 -3.10 1.45 -23.68
C LEU A 349 -2.77 2.65 -22.78
N ALA A 350 -2.79 3.85 -23.36
CA ALA A 350 -2.57 5.12 -22.66
C ALA A 350 -3.47 6.21 -23.27
N PRO A 351 -4.66 6.46 -22.69
CA PRO A 351 -5.57 7.50 -23.15
C PRO A 351 -5.01 8.90 -22.86
N THR A 352 -5.40 9.87 -23.68
CA THR A 352 -5.05 11.28 -23.50
C THR A 352 -6.23 12.12 -23.06
N THR A 353 -7.46 11.64 -23.26
CA THR A 353 -8.69 12.34 -22.88
C THR A 353 -9.66 11.42 -22.14
N LYS A 354 -10.66 12.02 -21.48
CA LYS A 354 -11.76 11.29 -20.83
C LYS A 354 -12.48 10.35 -21.77
N GLU A 355 -12.78 10.84 -22.96
CA GLU A 355 -13.53 10.11 -23.99
C GLU A 355 -12.74 8.88 -24.47
N GLU A 356 -11.45 9.04 -24.74
CA GLU A 356 -10.57 7.91 -25.07
C GLU A 356 -10.48 6.90 -23.92
N TYR A 357 -10.32 7.39 -22.68
CA TYR A 357 -10.26 6.53 -21.52
C TYR A 357 -11.52 5.67 -21.36
N LEU A 358 -12.70 6.28 -21.43
CA LEU A 358 -13.97 5.55 -21.32
C LEU A 358 -14.18 4.57 -22.46
N ALA A 359 -13.78 4.93 -23.69
CA ALA A 359 -13.86 4.03 -24.84
C ALA A 359 -12.89 2.83 -24.67
N MET A 360 -11.65 3.06 -24.21
CA MET A 360 -10.69 1.99 -23.93
C MET A 360 -11.16 1.09 -22.79
N LEU A 361 -11.73 1.66 -21.73
CA LEU A 361 -12.27 0.93 -20.59
C LEU A 361 -13.46 0.06 -21.01
N GLU A 362 -14.41 0.60 -21.76
CA GLU A 362 -15.55 -0.15 -22.31
C GLU A 362 -15.07 -1.31 -23.18
N TRP A 363 -14.17 -1.04 -24.12
CA TRP A 363 -13.63 -2.07 -25.00
C TRP A 363 -12.90 -3.15 -24.20
N SER A 364 -12.07 -2.78 -23.22
CA SER A 364 -11.29 -3.75 -22.45
C SER A 364 -12.15 -4.68 -21.61
N ILE A 365 -13.31 -4.20 -21.14
CA ILE A 365 -14.24 -5.01 -20.34
C ILE A 365 -15.11 -5.92 -21.22
N GLU A 366 -15.44 -5.49 -22.45
CA GLU A 366 -16.35 -6.24 -23.32
C GLU A 366 -15.65 -7.24 -24.24
N GLN A 367 -14.37 -7.02 -24.58
CA GLN A 367 -13.60 -7.99 -25.36
C GLN A 367 -13.25 -9.23 -24.50
N ASN A 368 -12.95 -10.36 -25.15
CA ASN A 368 -12.66 -11.64 -24.51
C ASN A 368 -11.40 -12.34 -25.08
N GLU A 369 -10.51 -11.57 -25.70
CA GLU A 369 -9.37 -12.11 -26.44
C GLU A 369 -8.04 -11.88 -25.71
N HIS A 370 -7.89 -10.76 -24.97
CA HIS A 370 -6.61 -10.35 -24.42
C HIS A 370 -6.70 -9.77 -23.01
N PRO A 371 -5.70 -9.96 -22.14
CA PRO A 371 -5.50 -9.09 -20.98
C PRO A 371 -5.12 -7.67 -21.46
N VAL A 372 -5.65 -6.66 -20.76
CA VAL A 372 -5.49 -5.25 -21.14
C VAL A 372 -4.99 -4.46 -19.93
N ALA A 373 -3.95 -3.66 -20.10
CA ALA A 373 -3.55 -2.66 -19.13
C ALA A 373 -3.80 -1.25 -19.70
N ILE A 374 -4.46 -0.39 -18.91
CA ILE A 374 -4.74 1.00 -19.27
C ILE A 374 -3.95 1.89 -18.31
N ARG A 375 -3.00 2.63 -18.85
CA ARG A 375 -2.14 3.54 -18.11
C ARG A 375 -2.76 4.92 -18.03
N VAL A 376 -3.06 5.40 -16.83
CA VAL A 376 -3.63 6.73 -16.59
C VAL A 376 -2.72 7.60 -15.74
N PRO A 377 -2.49 8.87 -16.11
CA PRO A 377 -1.63 9.76 -15.34
C PRO A 377 -2.29 10.19 -14.02
N GLY A 378 -1.50 10.73 -13.09
CA GLY A 378 -2.03 11.53 -11.99
C GLY A 378 -2.45 12.92 -12.49
N GLY A 379 -3.39 13.56 -11.81
CA GLY A 379 -3.86 14.90 -12.11
C GLY A 379 -5.22 14.98 -12.77
N GLU A 380 -5.55 16.15 -13.29
CA GLU A 380 -6.87 16.44 -13.86
C GLU A 380 -7.14 15.63 -15.13
N LEU A 381 -8.38 15.20 -15.26
CA LEU A 381 -8.87 14.53 -16.45
C LEU A 381 -9.24 15.57 -17.49
N ILE A 382 -8.56 15.52 -18.64
CA ILE A 382 -8.83 16.43 -19.75
C ILE A 382 -9.97 15.88 -20.59
N SER A 383 -11.02 16.66 -20.79
CA SER A 383 -12.09 16.39 -21.75
C SER A 383 -11.88 17.27 -22.97
N ASP A 384 -11.72 16.68 -24.16
CA ASP A 384 -11.55 17.41 -25.40
C ASP A 384 -12.64 17.03 -26.42
N CYS A 385 -13.75 17.76 -26.33
CA CYS A 385 -14.82 17.68 -27.33
C CYS A 385 -14.41 18.14 -28.74
N LEU A 386 -13.26 18.79 -28.90
CA LEU A 386 -12.83 19.40 -30.15
C LEU A 386 -12.02 18.45 -31.04
N LEU A 387 -11.46 17.36 -30.51
CA LEU A 387 -10.71 16.37 -31.30
C LEU A 387 -11.55 15.69 -32.39
N TYR A 388 -12.86 15.56 -32.18
CA TYR A 388 -13.79 15.01 -33.19
C TYR A 388 -14.31 16.02 -34.20
N THR A 389 -14.03 17.32 -34.05
CA THR A 389 -14.49 18.38 -34.93
C THR A 389 -13.37 19.02 -35.76
N SER A 390 -12.12 18.65 -35.54
CA SER A 390 -11.01 19.07 -36.39
C SER A 390 -10.98 18.19 -37.64
N PRO A 391 -11.04 18.76 -38.85
CA PRO A 391 -10.85 17.96 -40.05
C PRO A 391 -9.47 17.31 -40.05
N SER A 392 -9.44 16.01 -40.36
CA SER A 392 -8.18 15.28 -40.49
C SER A 392 -7.26 16.02 -41.48
N PRO A 393 -5.93 16.07 -41.25
CA PRO A 393 -5.00 16.59 -42.26
C PRO A 393 -5.07 15.89 -43.61
N ARG A 394 -5.85 14.81 -43.73
CA ARG A 394 -6.14 14.11 -45.01
C ARG A 394 -7.36 14.65 -45.71
N ASP A 395 -8.13 15.55 -45.12
CA ASP A 395 -9.33 16.14 -45.67
C ASP A 395 -9.08 17.55 -46.22
N SER A 396 -7.80 17.99 -46.33
CA SER A 396 -7.35 19.24 -46.91
C SER A 396 -6.57 19.04 -48.20
#